data_4abd210672c688f17d8c7070a79053b4
#
_entry.id   4abd210672c688f17d8c7070a79053b4
#
_cell.length_a   1.000
_cell.length_b   1.000
_cell.length_c   1.000
_cell.angle_alpha   90.00
_cell.angle_beta   90.00
_cell.angle_gamma   90.00
#
_symmetry.space_group_name_H-M   'P 1'
#
loop_
_entity.id
_entity.type
_entity.pdbx_description
1 polymer ?
#
loop_
_entity_poly.entity_id
_entity_poly.type
_entity_poly.pdbx_seq_one_letter_code
_entity_poly.pdbx_strand_id
1 'polypeptide(L)'
;VTLADPRVEQPALHRCYLVPSARTAAAGESAALEVLVKLMGSGVNSYLYRALVIDKQLAVSTSAGYHATAFDPSQFGISVTPKPGVEFARIERAADEVIADIAHHPATPEDLERVKTWLIAQAIYAQDNHEMVASWYGRGLTTGRSIDDIRGWPDGIRAVGAQQVQEAARKWLDKRRSVTGYLIKESAPQHGEKLQ
;
A
#
# COMPACT_ATOMS: atom_id res chain seq x y z
N VAL A 1 -9.38 -7.19 13.68
CA VAL A 1 -9.77 -8.61 13.51
C VAL A 1 -8.52 -9.46 13.67
N THR A 2 -8.59 -10.57 14.42
CA THR A 2 -7.46 -11.49 14.60
C THR A 2 -7.81 -12.85 14.00
N LEU A 3 -6.90 -13.40 13.20
CA LEU A 3 -6.94 -14.76 12.71
C LEU A 3 -5.72 -15.51 13.28
N ALA A 4 -5.98 -16.56 14.06
CA ALA A 4 -4.96 -17.45 14.58
C ALA A 4 -5.02 -18.78 13.81
N ASP A 5 -3.87 -19.28 13.35
CA ASP A 5 -3.76 -20.54 12.62
C ASP A 5 -2.40 -21.20 12.94
N PRO A 6 -2.35 -22.50 13.23
CA PRO A 6 -1.09 -23.18 13.59
C PRO A 6 -0.07 -23.24 12.46
N ARG A 7 -0.50 -23.06 11.20
CA ARG A 7 0.37 -23.03 10.01
C ARG A 7 1.08 -21.70 9.82
N VAL A 8 0.73 -20.66 10.59
CA VAL A 8 1.38 -19.36 10.47
C VAL A 8 2.80 -19.42 11.01
N GLU A 9 3.76 -19.27 10.14
CA GLU A 9 5.18 -19.20 10.52
C GLU A 9 5.60 -17.77 10.86
N GLN A 10 5.10 -16.80 10.08
CA GLN A 10 5.39 -15.38 10.28
C GLN A 10 4.10 -14.60 10.54
N PRO A 11 3.96 -14.00 11.73
CA PRO A 11 2.85 -13.12 12.02
C PRO A 11 2.85 -11.91 11.06
N ALA A 12 1.66 -11.39 10.75
CA ALA A 12 1.53 -10.21 9.89
C ALA A 12 0.39 -9.31 10.35
N LEU A 13 0.60 -8.01 10.16
CA LEU A 13 -0.44 -7.00 10.27
C LEU A 13 -0.83 -6.58 8.86
N HIS A 14 -2.14 -6.57 8.58
CA HIS A 14 -2.71 -6.02 7.36
C HIS A 14 -3.71 -4.93 7.73
N ARG A 15 -3.54 -3.74 7.16
CA ARG A 15 -4.52 -2.66 7.30
C ARG A 15 -5.00 -2.24 5.94
N CYS A 16 -6.32 -2.21 5.77
CA CYS A 16 -6.98 -1.83 4.53
C CYS A 16 -7.85 -0.58 4.75
N TYR A 17 -7.74 0.36 3.82
CA TYR A 17 -8.58 1.54 3.71
C TYR A 17 -9.45 1.42 2.47
N LEU A 18 -10.71 1.80 2.56
CA LEU A 18 -11.57 1.92 1.39
C LEU A 18 -11.27 3.23 0.67
N VAL A 19 -10.84 3.13 -0.59
CA VAL A 19 -10.43 4.25 -1.42
C VAL A 19 -11.11 4.17 -2.80
N PRO A 20 -11.19 5.27 -3.57
CA PRO A 20 -11.75 5.18 -4.92
C PRO A 20 -10.83 4.38 -5.85
N SER A 21 -11.41 3.71 -6.84
CA SER A 21 -10.70 3.21 -8.01
C SER A 21 -10.48 4.33 -9.03
N ALA A 22 -9.74 4.07 -10.11
CA ALA A 22 -9.58 5.05 -11.20
C ALA A 22 -10.92 5.47 -11.83
N ARG A 23 -11.94 4.60 -11.79
CA ARG A 23 -13.28 4.89 -12.29
C ARG A 23 -14.09 5.77 -11.34
N THR A 24 -13.94 5.60 -10.03
CA THR A 24 -14.74 6.30 -9.01
C THR A 24 -14.04 7.50 -8.39
N ALA A 25 -12.77 7.70 -8.71
CA ALA A 25 -11.95 8.82 -8.23
C ALA A 25 -12.30 10.13 -8.93
N ALA A 26 -12.10 11.24 -8.23
CA ALA A 26 -12.03 12.56 -8.87
C ALA A 26 -10.79 12.66 -9.77
N ALA A 27 -10.79 13.65 -10.67
CA ALA A 27 -9.69 13.86 -11.61
C ALA A 27 -8.33 13.97 -10.88
N GLY A 28 -7.36 13.15 -11.29
CA GLY A 28 -6.01 13.09 -10.70
C GLY A 28 -5.89 12.36 -9.36
N GLU A 29 -6.99 12.05 -8.68
CA GLU A 29 -6.98 11.44 -7.34
C GLU A 29 -6.44 10.00 -7.36
N SER A 30 -6.82 9.20 -8.36
CA SER A 30 -6.28 7.83 -8.51
C SER A 30 -4.77 7.85 -8.79
N ALA A 31 -4.30 8.76 -9.65
CA ALA A 31 -2.87 8.92 -9.91
C ALA A 31 -2.09 9.33 -8.63
N ALA A 32 -2.66 10.22 -7.82
CA ALA A 32 -2.08 10.59 -6.54
C ALA A 32 -2.00 9.39 -5.57
N LEU A 33 -3.03 8.54 -5.51
CA LEU A 33 -3.02 7.30 -4.73
C LEU A 33 -1.99 6.28 -5.26
N GLU A 34 -1.79 6.20 -6.58
CA GLU A 34 -0.75 5.35 -7.18
C GLU A 34 0.67 5.82 -6.82
N VAL A 35 0.91 7.13 -6.80
CA VAL A 35 2.18 7.69 -6.33
C VAL A 35 2.33 7.49 -4.82
N LEU A 36 1.28 7.77 -4.03
CA LEU A 36 1.28 7.59 -2.58
C LEU A 36 1.63 6.16 -2.17
N VAL A 37 1.03 5.15 -2.79
CA VAL A 37 1.29 3.75 -2.44
C VAL A 37 2.75 3.35 -2.69
N LYS A 38 3.37 3.92 -3.72
CA LYS A 38 4.80 3.67 -4.03
C LYS A 38 5.73 4.37 -3.03
N LEU A 39 5.42 5.60 -2.65
CA LEU A 39 6.14 6.30 -1.58
C LEU A 39 6.04 5.55 -0.25
N MET A 40 4.86 5.03 0.07
CA MET A 40 4.59 4.35 1.35
C MET A 40 5.26 2.99 1.46
N GLY A 41 5.20 2.13 0.43
CA GLY A 41 5.53 0.73 0.63
C GLY A 41 6.24 0.01 -0.53
N SER A 42 6.92 0.70 -1.43
CA SER A 42 7.63 0.06 -2.54
C SER A 42 9.15 0.12 -2.39
N GLY A 43 9.72 -0.99 -1.90
CA GLY A 43 11.17 -1.16 -1.78
C GLY A 43 11.78 -0.47 -0.56
N VAL A 44 13.11 -0.55 -0.47
CA VAL A 44 13.90 -0.13 0.71
C VAL A 44 13.86 1.38 0.99
N ASN A 45 13.58 2.18 -0.04
CA ASN A 45 13.50 3.65 0.08
C ASN A 45 12.07 4.15 0.41
N SER A 46 11.11 3.24 0.63
CA SER A 46 9.75 3.63 1.01
C SER A 46 9.67 4.07 2.46
N TYR A 47 8.71 4.93 2.76
CA TYR A 47 8.58 5.54 4.08
C TYR A 47 8.33 4.52 5.19
N LEU A 48 7.45 3.54 4.95
CA LEU A 48 7.22 2.46 5.91
C LEU A 48 8.46 1.60 6.13
N TYR A 49 9.19 1.26 5.06
CA TYR A 49 10.39 0.44 5.19
C TYR A 49 11.47 1.18 5.97
N ARG A 50 11.76 2.42 5.63
CA ARG A 50 12.76 3.22 6.36
C ARG A 50 12.40 3.34 7.83
N ALA A 51 11.16 3.74 8.14
CA ALA A 51 10.74 3.96 9.51
C ALA A 51 10.67 2.68 10.35
N LEU A 52 10.06 1.59 9.82
CA LEU A 52 9.79 0.40 10.62
C LEU A 52 10.91 -0.64 10.56
N VAL A 53 11.61 -0.76 9.42
CA VAL A 53 12.65 -1.79 9.24
C VAL A 53 14.04 -1.24 9.58
N ILE A 54 14.38 -0.04 9.07
CA ILE A 54 15.73 0.53 9.25
C ILE A 54 15.84 1.27 10.59
N ASP A 55 15.03 2.30 10.80
CA ASP A 55 15.20 3.23 11.91
C ASP A 55 14.74 2.63 13.24
N LYS A 56 13.47 2.21 13.32
CA LYS A 56 12.87 1.66 14.54
C LYS A 56 13.16 0.17 14.75
N GLN A 57 13.58 -0.53 13.72
CA GLN A 57 13.89 -1.97 13.73
C GLN A 57 12.78 -2.85 14.32
N LEU A 58 11.51 -2.48 14.06
CA LEU A 58 10.33 -3.19 14.57
C LEU A 58 9.85 -4.29 13.62
N ALA A 59 10.13 -4.16 12.33
CA ALA A 59 9.63 -5.05 11.29
C ALA A 59 10.76 -5.74 10.52
N VAL A 60 10.43 -6.88 9.92
CA VAL A 60 11.28 -7.59 8.94
C VAL A 60 11.02 -7.06 7.54
N SER A 61 9.73 -6.78 7.24
CA SER A 61 9.31 -6.28 5.93
C SER A 61 8.06 -5.40 6.05
N THR A 62 7.92 -4.52 5.08
CA THR A 62 6.72 -3.70 4.89
C THR A 62 6.37 -3.64 3.43
N SER A 63 5.09 -3.50 3.13
CA SER A 63 4.60 -3.23 1.77
C SER A 63 3.33 -2.40 1.81
N ALA A 64 3.02 -1.75 0.69
CA ALA A 64 1.73 -1.13 0.46
C ALA A 64 1.23 -1.49 -0.94
N GLY A 65 -0.08 -1.57 -1.10
CA GLY A 65 -0.75 -1.90 -2.35
C GLY A 65 -1.99 -1.04 -2.58
N TYR A 66 -2.24 -0.69 -3.83
CA TYR A 66 -3.46 -0.02 -4.27
C TYR A 66 -3.89 -0.59 -5.61
N HIS A 67 -5.15 -0.97 -5.71
CA HIS A 67 -5.74 -1.53 -6.94
C HIS A 67 -6.54 -0.46 -7.67
N ALA A 68 -5.86 0.35 -8.51
CA ALA A 68 -6.50 1.42 -9.28
C ALA A 68 -7.57 0.88 -10.26
N THR A 69 -7.32 -0.29 -10.87
CA THR A 69 -8.21 -0.92 -11.85
C THR A 69 -9.26 -1.78 -11.16
N ALA A 70 -10.30 -1.15 -10.64
CA ALA A 70 -11.50 -1.81 -10.11
C ALA A 70 -12.75 -1.07 -10.63
N PHE A 71 -13.87 -1.79 -10.76
CA PHE A 71 -15.13 -1.22 -11.21
C PHE A 71 -15.77 -0.31 -10.16
N ASP A 72 -15.72 -0.76 -8.90
CA ASP A 72 -16.23 -0.06 -7.71
C ASP A 72 -15.07 0.53 -6.87
N PRO A 73 -15.35 1.17 -5.72
CA PRO A 73 -14.31 1.56 -4.77
C PRO A 73 -13.37 0.41 -4.47
N SER A 74 -12.11 0.74 -4.27
CA SER A 74 -11.01 -0.18 -4.13
C SER A 74 -10.36 -0.10 -2.76
N GLN A 75 -9.22 -0.76 -2.59
CA GLN A 75 -8.50 -0.83 -1.33
C GLN A 75 -7.09 -0.26 -1.47
N PHE A 76 -6.70 0.53 -0.46
CA PHE A 76 -5.32 0.84 -0.17
C PHE A 76 -4.90 0.00 1.03
N GLY A 77 -3.98 -0.93 0.82
CA GLY A 77 -3.52 -1.87 1.84
C GLY A 77 -2.10 -1.55 2.31
N ILE A 78 -1.86 -1.75 3.61
CA ILE A 78 -0.54 -1.75 4.22
C ILE A 78 -0.33 -3.12 4.86
N SER A 79 0.82 -3.72 4.64
CA SER A 79 1.21 -4.98 5.26
C SER A 79 2.55 -4.82 5.97
N VAL A 80 2.65 -5.34 7.17
CA VAL A 80 3.86 -5.32 8.00
C VAL A 80 4.09 -6.68 8.63
N THR A 81 5.28 -7.22 8.45
CA THR A 81 5.75 -8.42 9.16
C THR A 81 6.62 -8.00 10.34
N PRO A 82 6.18 -8.16 11.59
CA PRO A 82 6.96 -7.78 12.76
C PRO A 82 8.22 -8.63 12.92
N LYS A 83 9.24 -8.09 13.58
CA LYS A 83 10.33 -8.92 14.11
C LYS A 83 9.81 -9.81 15.24
N PRO A 84 10.45 -10.98 15.49
CA PRO A 84 10.09 -11.82 16.61
C PRO A 84 10.05 -11.05 17.95
N GLY A 85 8.98 -11.26 18.72
CA GLY A 85 8.80 -10.60 20.02
C GLY A 85 8.32 -9.13 19.98
N VAL A 86 8.09 -8.57 18.80
CA VAL A 86 7.54 -7.22 18.68
C VAL A 86 6.02 -7.27 18.68
N GLU A 87 5.41 -6.52 19.60
CA GLU A 87 3.96 -6.41 19.72
C GLU A 87 3.34 -5.61 18.56
N PHE A 88 2.19 -6.05 18.08
CA PHE A 88 1.44 -5.38 17.01
C PHE A 88 1.08 -3.93 17.35
N ALA A 89 0.80 -3.63 18.63
CA ALA A 89 0.51 -2.25 19.06
C ALA A 89 1.66 -1.28 18.79
N ARG A 90 2.91 -1.74 18.87
CA ARG A 90 4.09 -0.93 18.51
C ARG A 90 4.19 -0.71 17.00
N ILE A 91 3.91 -1.77 16.21
CA ILE A 91 3.87 -1.71 14.74
C ILE A 91 2.80 -0.73 14.28
N GLU A 92 1.58 -0.84 14.83
CA GLU A 92 0.49 0.05 14.48
C GLU A 92 0.83 1.51 14.73
N ARG A 93 1.35 1.81 15.92
CA ARG A 93 1.73 3.17 16.29
C ARG A 93 2.77 3.75 15.35
N ALA A 94 3.80 2.95 15.03
CA ALA A 94 4.84 3.38 14.10
C ALA A 94 4.31 3.58 12.67
N ALA A 95 3.39 2.73 12.20
CA ALA A 95 2.74 2.91 10.91
C ALA A 95 1.81 4.14 10.89
N ASP A 96 1.07 4.38 11.98
CA ASP A 96 0.23 5.57 12.15
C ASP A 96 1.06 6.85 12.14
N GLU A 97 2.25 6.86 12.73
CA GLU A 97 3.19 8.00 12.69
C GLU A 97 3.64 8.31 11.25
N VAL A 98 3.99 7.29 10.45
CA VAL A 98 4.37 7.48 9.04
C VAL A 98 3.21 8.03 8.21
N ILE A 99 1.99 7.51 8.43
CA ILE A 99 0.79 8.00 7.74
C ILE A 99 0.49 9.45 8.15
N ALA A 100 0.60 9.77 9.42
CA ALA A 100 0.40 11.13 9.91
C ALA A 100 1.45 12.09 9.34
N ASP A 101 2.69 11.66 9.23
CA ASP A 101 3.76 12.48 8.67
C ASP A 101 3.46 12.89 7.23
N ILE A 102 3.15 11.95 6.34
CA ILE A 102 2.83 12.28 4.92
C ILE A 102 1.49 13.05 4.78
N ALA A 103 0.58 12.90 5.73
CA ALA A 103 -0.65 13.70 5.76
C ALA A 103 -0.42 15.16 6.19
N HIS A 104 0.66 15.44 6.97
CA HIS A 104 1.00 16.78 7.45
C HIS A 104 2.12 17.44 6.65
N HIS A 105 3.04 16.66 6.11
CA HIS A 105 4.19 17.15 5.35
C HIS A 105 4.17 16.56 3.94
N PRO A 106 4.21 17.38 2.89
CA PRO A 106 4.26 16.88 1.52
C PRO A 106 5.56 16.09 1.28
N ALA A 107 5.48 15.11 0.37
CA ALA A 107 6.66 14.38 -0.07
C ALA A 107 7.74 15.32 -0.62
N THR A 108 9.01 14.98 -0.38
CA THR A 108 10.11 15.77 -0.94
C THR A 108 10.10 15.70 -2.47
N PRO A 109 10.58 16.76 -3.16
CA PRO A 109 10.67 16.74 -4.62
C PRO A 109 11.49 15.54 -5.14
N GLU A 110 12.54 15.17 -4.45
CA GLU A 110 13.41 14.03 -4.81
C GLU A 110 12.65 12.70 -4.74
N ASP A 111 11.96 12.42 -3.62
CA ASP A 111 11.17 11.19 -3.44
C ASP A 111 10.03 11.12 -4.46
N LEU A 112 9.35 12.25 -4.70
CA LEU A 112 8.26 12.35 -5.66
C LEU A 112 8.73 12.01 -7.08
N GLU A 113 9.79 12.67 -7.55
CA GLU A 113 10.31 12.46 -8.91
C GLU A 113 10.91 11.06 -9.08
N ARG A 114 11.56 10.53 -8.06
CA ARG A 114 12.05 9.14 -8.05
C ARG A 114 10.92 8.14 -8.26
N VAL A 115 9.82 8.30 -7.55
CA VAL A 115 8.65 7.40 -7.66
C VAL A 115 7.94 7.56 -8.99
N LYS A 116 7.72 8.78 -9.47
CA LYS A 116 7.11 9.04 -10.78
C LYS A 116 7.94 8.45 -11.91
N THR A 117 9.24 8.65 -11.89
CA THR A 117 10.17 8.08 -12.86
C THR A 117 10.10 6.57 -12.86
N TRP A 118 10.09 5.95 -11.68
CA TRP A 118 9.99 4.50 -11.55
C TRP A 118 8.66 3.96 -12.13
N LEU A 119 7.53 4.57 -11.81
CA LEU A 119 6.21 4.18 -12.31
C LEU A 119 6.16 4.24 -13.84
N ILE A 120 6.64 5.33 -14.41
CA ILE A 120 6.65 5.55 -15.88
C ILE A 120 7.58 4.55 -16.57
N ALA A 121 8.79 4.34 -16.01
CA ALA A 121 9.73 3.37 -16.55
C ALA A 121 9.16 1.96 -16.56
N GLN A 122 8.46 1.54 -15.50
CA GLN A 122 7.79 0.24 -15.45
C GLN A 122 6.72 0.10 -16.55
N ALA A 123 5.95 1.16 -16.80
CA ALA A 123 4.96 1.16 -17.88
C ALA A 123 5.59 1.08 -19.28
N ILE A 124 6.73 1.72 -19.48
CA ILE A 124 7.49 1.64 -20.74
C ILE A 124 8.02 0.22 -20.96
N TYR A 125 8.68 -0.37 -19.94
CA TYR A 125 9.20 -1.73 -20.03
C TYR A 125 8.09 -2.79 -20.22
N ALA A 126 6.91 -2.54 -19.64
CA ALA A 126 5.76 -3.44 -19.84
C ALA A 126 5.31 -3.51 -21.30
N GLN A 127 5.61 -2.50 -22.14
CA GLN A 127 5.22 -2.49 -23.56
C GLN A 127 5.99 -3.52 -24.40
N ASP A 128 7.15 -3.95 -23.96
CA ASP A 128 7.93 -4.99 -24.63
C ASP A 128 7.34 -6.40 -24.43
N ASN A 129 6.35 -6.54 -23.52
CA ASN A 129 5.70 -7.81 -23.25
C ASN A 129 4.21 -7.75 -23.65
N HIS A 130 3.85 -8.48 -24.72
CA HIS A 130 2.49 -8.49 -25.26
C HIS A 130 1.43 -8.97 -24.24
N GLU A 131 1.75 -9.91 -23.37
CA GLU A 131 0.83 -10.40 -22.34
C GLU A 131 0.57 -9.30 -21.29
N MET A 132 1.60 -8.56 -20.87
CA MET A 132 1.45 -7.43 -19.95
C MET A 132 0.62 -6.31 -20.57
N VAL A 133 0.85 -6.00 -21.86
CA VAL A 133 0.06 -5.01 -22.60
C VAL A 133 -1.40 -5.46 -22.67
N ALA A 134 -1.66 -6.70 -23.12
CA ALA A 134 -3.01 -7.24 -23.21
C ALA A 134 -3.73 -7.24 -21.85
N SER A 135 -3.03 -7.63 -20.78
CA SER A 135 -3.56 -7.61 -19.42
C SER A 135 -3.86 -6.18 -18.93
N TRP A 136 -3.00 -5.21 -19.26
CA TRP A 136 -3.19 -3.81 -18.86
C TRP A 136 -4.41 -3.19 -19.54
N TYR A 137 -4.50 -3.31 -20.86
CA TYR A 137 -5.68 -2.85 -21.62
C TYR A 137 -6.94 -3.62 -21.24
N GLY A 138 -6.86 -4.95 -21.11
CA GLY A 138 -7.99 -5.79 -20.74
C GLY A 138 -8.59 -5.39 -19.40
N ARG A 139 -7.74 -5.24 -18.35
CA ARG A 139 -8.20 -4.79 -17.03
C ARG A 139 -8.76 -3.37 -17.05
N GLY A 140 -8.12 -2.45 -17.78
CA GLY A 140 -8.61 -1.08 -17.91
C GLY A 140 -9.98 -1.02 -18.55
N LEU A 141 -10.15 -1.63 -19.72
CA LEU A 141 -11.39 -1.61 -20.49
C LEU A 141 -12.55 -2.32 -19.77
N THR A 142 -12.30 -3.46 -19.14
CA THR A 142 -13.33 -4.20 -18.40
C THR A 142 -13.77 -3.51 -17.11
N THR A 143 -12.98 -2.55 -16.61
CA THR A 143 -13.33 -1.71 -15.46
C THR A 143 -13.85 -0.31 -15.86
N GLY A 144 -14.13 -0.10 -17.15
CA GLY A 144 -14.80 1.11 -17.66
C GLY A 144 -13.87 2.28 -17.98
N ARG A 145 -12.55 2.06 -18.11
CA ARG A 145 -11.62 3.06 -18.64
C ARG A 145 -11.65 3.05 -20.17
N SER A 146 -11.46 4.20 -20.77
CA SER A 146 -11.25 4.32 -22.22
C SER A 146 -9.81 3.98 -22.62
N ILE A 147 -9.58 3.77 -23.93
CA ILE A 147 -8.22 3.61 -24.47
C ILE A 147 -7.38 4.88 -24.20
N ASP A 148 -8.00 6.05 -24.30
CA ASP A 148 -7.32 7.31 -24.10
C ASP A 148 -6.92 7.51 -22.63
N ASP A 149 -7.76 7.08 -21.67
CA ASP A 149 -7.40 7.07 -20.24
C ASP A 149 -6.19 6.15 -19.96
N ILE A 150 -6.14 4.99 -20.63
CA ILE A 150 -5.04 4.04 -20.47
C ILE A 150 -3.75 4.62 -21.08
N ARG A 151 -3.83 5.22 -22.26
CA ARG A 151 -2.69 5.84 -22.93
C ARG A 151 -2.20 7.09 -22.20
N GLY A 152 -3.10 7.89 -21.66
CA GLY A 152 -2.81 9.11 -20.90
C GLY A 152 -2.30 8.87 -19.47
N TRP A 153 -2.29 7.61 -19.00
CA TRP A 153 -1.86 7.29 -17.64
C TRP A 153 -0.45 7.82 -17.28
N PRO A 154 0.59 7.72 -18.15
CA PRO A 154 1.91 8.27 -17.82
C PRO A 154 1.89 9.78 -17.63
N ASP A 155 1.09 10.50 -18.41
CA ASP A 155 0.95 11.96 -18.27
C ASP A 155 0.20 12.32 -16.97
N GLY A 156 -0.82 11.53 -16.62
CA GLY A 156 -1.47 11.63 -15.32
C GLY A 156 -0.50 11.47 -14.15
N ILE A 157 0.40 10.49 -14.20
CA ILE A 157 1.45 10.31 -13.17
C ILE A 157 2.44 11.48 -13.16
N ARG A 158 2.87 11.99 -14.32
CA ARG A 158 3.77 13.17 -14.41
C ARG A 158 3.16 14.40 -13.77
N ALA A 159 1.86 14.59 -13.94
CA ALA A 159 1.13 15.76 -13.43
C ALA A 159 0.93 15.74 -11.90
N VAL A 160 1.14 14.60 -11.22
CA VAL A 160 0.96 14.51 -9.77
C VAL A 160 1.96 15.39 -9.04
N GLY A 161 1.42 16.32 -8.23
CA GLY A 161 2.20 17.17 -7.31
C GLY A 161 2.23 16.62 -5.88
N ALA A 162 3.21 17.09 -5.08
CA ALA A 162 3.37 16.66 -3.70
C ALA A 162 2.14 16.98 -2.82
N GLN A 163 1.47 18.09 -3.07
CA GLN A 163 0.24 18.48 -2.37
C GLN A 163 -0.91 17.50 -2.64
N GLN A 164 -1.07 17.03 -3.89
CA GLN A 164 -2.10 16.07 -4.23
C GLN A 164 -1.88 14.72 -3.53
N VAL A 165 -0.63 14.30 -3.39
CA VAL A 165 -0.25 13.08 -2.63
C VAL A 165 -0.59 13.26 -1.15
N GLN A 166 -0.25 14.41 -0.56
CA GLN A 166 -0.56 14.75 0.82
C GLN A 166 -2.08 14.78 1.08
N GLU A 167 -2.84 15.42 0.18
CA GLU A 167 -4.30 15.47 0.25
C GLU A 167 -4.93 14.09 0.14
N ALA A 168 -4.42 13.23 -0.74
CA ALA A 168 -4.86 11.84 -0.86
C ALA A 168 -4.60 11.06 0.44
N ALA A 169 -3.42 11.22 1.06
CA ALA A 169 -3.12 10.60 2.35
C ALA A 169 -4.08 11.10 3.45
N ARG A 170 -4.27 12.40 3.55
CA ARG A 170 -5.16 13.03 4.55
C ARG A 170 -6.62 12.60 4.40
N LYS A 171 -7.10 12.52 3.17
CA LYS A 171 -8.50 12.19 2.87
C LYS A 171 -8.81 10.71 3.06
N TRP A 172 -7.88 9.84 2.67
CA TRP A 172 -8.18 8.42 2.51
C TRP A 172 -7.55 7.52 3.56
N LEU A 173 -6.42 7.90 4.16
CA LEU A 173 -5.74 7.06 5.14
C LEU A 173 -6.12 7.39 6.59
N ASP A 174 -7.39 7.74 6.84
CA ASP A 174 -7.93 7.92 8.19
C ASP A 174 -8.16 6.54 8.85
N LYS A 175 -7.49 6.30 9.98
CA LYS A 175 -7.59 5.06 10.75
C LYS A 175 -9.03 4.65 11.09
N ARG A 176 -9.93 5.62 11.33
CA ARG A 176 -11.35 5.37 11.64
C ARG A 176 -12.13 4.77 10.46
N ARG A 177 -11.57 4.84 9.25
CA ARG A 177 -12.13 4.28 8.02
C ARG A 177 -11.34 3.08 7.51
N SER A 178 -10.62 2.42 8.41
CA SER A 178 -9.78 1.26 8.09
C SER A 178 -10.23 0.02 8.85
N VAL A 179 -9.82 -1.12 8.31
CA VAL A 179 -9.89 -2.41 9.01
C VAL A 179 -8.46 -2.92 9.17
N THR A 180 -8.10 -3.27 10.41
CA THR A 180 -6.80 -3.91 10.70
C THR A 180 -7.03 -5.37 11.05
N GLY A 181 -6.33 -6.25 10.33
CA GLY A 181 -6.25 -7.68 10.57
C GLY A 181 -4.89 -8.08 11.11
N TYR A 182 -4.88 -8.99 12.05
CA TYR A 182 -3.66 -9.63 12.59
C TYR A 182 -3.72 -11.11 12.27
N LEU A 183 -2.71 -11.57 11.55
CA LEU A 183 -2.47 -12.98 11.35
C LEU A 183 -1.41 -13.41 12.37
N ILE A 184 -1.77 -14.36 13.23
CA ILE A 184 -0.89 -14.82 14.31
C ILE A 184 -0.78 -16.35 14.29
N LYS A 185 0.34 -16.85 14.82
CA LYS A 185 0.47 -18.27 15.07
C LYS A 185 -0.44 -18.68 16.22
N GLU A 186 -1.27 -19.68 16.02
CA GLU A 186 -2.04 -20.28 17.10
C GLU A 186 -1.07 -21.01 18.05
N SER A 187 -1.15 -20.70 19.35
CA SER A 187 -0.40 -21.44 20.37
C SER A 187 -0.98 -22.84 20.48
N ALA A 188 -0.14 -23.87 20.38
CA ALA A 188 -0.57 -25.22 20.62
C ALA A 188 -1.25 -25.29 22.01
N PRO A 189 -2.40 -26.00 22.16
CA PRO A 189 -3.01 -26.16 23.46
C PRO A 189 -1.98 -26.82 24.39
N GLN A 190 -1.70 -26.15 25.51
CA GLN A 190 -0.89 -26.77 26.56
C GLN A 190 -1.67 -28.02 27.02
N HIS A 191 -1.20 -29.18 26.62
CA HIS A 191 -1.70 -30.42 27.20
C HIS A 191 -1.38 -30.33 28.70
N GLY A 192 -2.44 -30.13 29.48
CA GLY A 192 -2.34 -30.11 30.94
C GLY A 192 -1.63 -31.35 31.39
N GLU A 193 -0.56 -31.15 32.14
CA GLU A 193 0.02 -32.19 33.01
C GLU A 193 -1.12 -32.82 33.79
N LYS A 194 -1.47 -34.05 33.43
CA LYS A 194 -2.27 -34.91 34.31
C LYS A 194 -1.37 -35.20 35.49
N LEU A 195 -1.57 -34.53 36.61
CA LEU A 195 -1.09 -34.92 37.91
C LEU A 195 -1.54 -36.37 38.16
N GLN A 196 -0.58 -37.25 38.31
CA GLN A 196 -0.75 -38.57 38.91
C GLN A 196 -0.83 -38.44 40.44
#